data_aa75f46863ebfa9728b72f2ba874a570
#
_entry.id   aa75f46863ebfa9728b72f2ba874a570
#
_cell.length_a   1.000
_cell.length_b   1.000
_cell.length_c   1.000
_cell.angle_alpha   90.00
_cell.angle_beta   90.00
_cell.angle_gamma   90.00
#
_symmetry.space_group_name_H-M   'P 1'
#
loop_
_entity.id
_entity.type
_entity.pdbx_description
1 polymer ?
#
loop_
_entity_poly.entity_id
_entity_poly.type
_entity_poly.pdbx_seq_one_letter_code
_entity_poly.pdbx_strand_id
1 'polypeptide(L)'
;MRRADRLVELIGRLKAKPLVRAQELADQLEVSVRTVYRDIAAMQAQGLPIEGQAGVGFMLRGPVDLPAITFGHDELDALSLGLAYVEQVGDLDLAAAARAVRGKIDLAWAGAAGPVPSARPIRSSQRPERRSPRFASALRAAVRSRRTIGFAYVDADGRQSRRSIRPLALIAFSNGWLVAGWCDLRSDFRAFRLDRMGDLSVGQAFDEEPGRDLEAYLHRQQDAGTPSVEKDGELLQSARA
;
A
#
# COMPACT_ATOMS: atom_id res chain seq x y z
N MET A 1 36.01 8.53 -5.72
CA MET A 1 34.72 9.26 -5.85
C MET A 1 34.71 10.44 -4.87
N ARG A 2 34.30 11.66 -5.31
CA ARG A 2 34.15 12.80 -4.40
C ARG A 2 33.00 12.60 -3.44
N ARG A 3 33.06 13.23 -2.25
CA ARG A 3 32.00 13.04 -1.23
C ARG A 3 30.60 13.43 -1.74
N ALA A 4 30.51 14.54 -2.47
CA ALA A 4 29.23 15.02 -3.02
C ALA A 4 28.63 14.01 -4.00
N ASP A 5 29.42 13.48 -4.93
CA ASP A 5 28.99 12.50 -5.93
C ASP A 5 28.50 11.22 -5.24
N ARG A 6 29.20 10.80 -4.18
CA ARG A 6 28.83 9.62 -3.38
C ARG A 6 27.50 9.80 -2.67
N LEU A 7 27.22 10.99 -2.09
CA LEU A 7 25.96 11.26 -1.42
C LEU A 7 24.78 11.23 -2.40
N VAL A 8 24.95 11.78 -3.60
CA VAL A 8 23.91 11.71 -4.66
C VAL A 8 23.64 10.26 -5.06
N GLU A 9 24.70 9.47 -5.25
CA GLU A 9 24.56 8.07 -5.63
C GLU A 9 23.92 7.23 -4.51
N LEU A 10 24.27 7.50 -3.26
CA LEU A 10 23.68 6.86 -2.08
C LEU A 10 22.18 7.14 -1.98
N ILE A 11 21.73 8.38 -2.23
CA ILE A 11 20.31 8.73 -2.31
C ILE A 11 19.63 7.95 -3.45
N GLY A 12 20.23 7.87 -4.63
CA GLY A 12 19.71 7.11 -5.76
C GLY A 12 19.48 5.64 -5.43
N ARG A 13 20.40 5.01 -4.71
CA ARG A 13 20.30 3.61 -4.31
C ARG A 13 19.24 3.38 -3.22
N LEU A 14 19.12 4.30 -2.26
CA LEU A 14 18.06 4.27 -1.25
C LEU A 14 16.67 4.52 -1.85
N LYS A 15 16.56 5.22 -2.97
CA LYS A 15 15.31 5.37 -3.73
C LYS A 15 14.95 4.13 -4.54
N ALA A 16 15.95 3.40 -5.03
CA ALA A 16 15.75 2.25 -5.93
C ALA A 16 15.22 0.99 -5.23
N LYS A 17 15.46 0.84 -3.92
CA LYS A 17 15.04 -0.33 -3.15
C LYS A 17 14.37 0.11 -1.84
N PRO A 18 13.32 -0.60 -1.39
CA PRO A 18 12.61 -0.26 -0.17
C PRO A 18 13.46 -0.42 1.10
N LEU A 19 14.48 -1.27 1.07
CA LEU A 19 15.43 -1.47 2.17
C LEU A 19 16.78 -1.90 1.59
N VAL A 20 17.87 -1.22 1.98
CA VAL A 20 19.24 -1.53 1.53
C VAL A 20 20.16 -1.69 2.74
N ARG A 21 20.94 -2.75 2.78
CA ARG A 21 21.89 -3.00 3.87
C ARG A 21 23.13 -2.11 3.71
N ALA A 22 23.70 -1.66 4.84
CA ALA A 22 24.91 -0.84 4.82
C ALA A 22 26.10 -1.51 4.13
N GLN A 23 26.22 -2.85 4.23
CA GLN A 23 27.24 -3.61 3.53
C GLN A 23 27.05 -3.54 2.01
N GLU A 24 25.81 -3.72 1.51
CA GLU A 24 25.49 -3.63 0.09
C GLU A 24 25.82 -2.23 -0.48
N LEU A 25 25.51 -1.18 0.27
CA LEU A 25 25.88 0.20 -0.11
C LEU A 25 27.40 0.41 -0.11
N ALA A 26 28.10 -0.15 0.86
CA ALA A 26 29.54 -0.06 0.97
C ALA A 26 30.24 -0.71 -0.23
N ASP A 27 29.81 -1.93 -0.60
CA ASP A 27 30.35 -2.67 -1.72
C ASP A 27 30.09 -1.98 -3.06
N GLN A 28 28.88 -1.45 -3.25
CA GLN A 28 28.48 -0.76 -4.47
C GLN A 28 29.13 0.62 -4.66
N LEU A 29 29.43 1.31 -3.55
CA LEU A 29 30.07 2.63 -3.56
C LEU A 29 31.59 2.57 -3.39
N GLU A 30 32.13 1.36 -3.27
CA GLU A 30 33.57 1.09 -3.05
C GLU A 30 34.14 1.86 -1.84
N VAL A 31 33.38 1.84 -0.72
CA VAL A 31 33.77 2.51 0.52
C VAL A 31 33.59 1.56 1.73
N SER A 32 34.12 1.97 2.88
CA SER A 32 33.87 1.19 4.11
C SER A 32 32.45 1.39 4.62
N VAL A 33 31.91 0.36 5.30
CA VAL A 33 30.61 0.42 5.99
C VAL A 33 30.56 1.60 6.97
N ARG A 34 31.66 1.90 7.65
CA ARG A 34 31.79 3.07 8.53
C ARG A 34 31.57 4.39 7.76
N THR A 35 32.03 4.47 6.53
CA THR A 35 31.82 5.66 5.67
C THR A 35 30.33 5.78 5.32
N VAL A 36 29.66 4.68 5.00
CA VAL A 36 28.21 4.67 4.71
C VAL A 36 27.42 5.18 5.92
N TYR A 37 27.67 4.66 7.11
CA TYR A 37 27.00 5.13 8.34
C TYR A 37 27.21 6.63 8.59
N ARG A 38 28.43 7.13 8.40
CA ARG A 38 28.75 8.55 8.57
C ARG A 38 28.02 9.43 7.53
N ASP A 39 27.94 8.97 6.29
CA ASP A 39 27.29 9.70 5.22
C ASP A 39 25.76 9.70 5.42
N ILE A 40 25.17 8.58 5.85
CA ILE A 40 23.74 8.49 6.22
C ILE A 40 23.43 9.43 7.40
N ALA A 41 24.23 9.41 8.46
CA ALA A 41 24.03 10.29 9.60
C ALA A 41 24.11 11.78 9.20
N ALA A 42 25.03 12.14 8.30
CA ALA A 42 25.12 13.48 7.78
C ALA A 42 23.89 13.91 6.97
N MET A 43 23.32 13.00 6.18
CA MET A 43 22.08 13.24 5.42
C MET A 43 20.86 13.36 6.33
N GLN A 44 20.75 12.52 7.36
CA GLN A 44 19.70 12.60 8.38
C GLN A 44 19.77 13.94 9.12
N ALA A 45 20.98 14.40 9.48
CA ALA A 45 21.18 15.70 10.10
C ALA A 45 20.78 16.88 9.19
N GLN A 46 20.79 16.71 7.86
CA GLN A 46 20.30 17.66 6.87
C GLN A 46 18.79 17.54 6.61
N GLY A 47 18.07 16.68 7.35
CA GLY A 47 16.62 16.52 7.25
C GLY A 47 16.15 15.52 6.22
N LEU A 48 17.03 14.72 5.61
CA LEU A 48 16.58 13.63 4.75
C LEU A 48 15.90 12.55 5.61
N PRO A 49 14.69 12.11 5.24
CA PRO A 49 13.93 11.13 6.01
C PRO A 49 14.45 9.71 5.75
N ILE A 50 15.69 9.45 6.16
CA ILE A 50 16.30 8.12 6.10
C ILE A 50 16.01 7.42 7.41
N GLU A 51 15.29 6.31 7.36
CA GLU A 51 15.05 5.42 8.50
C GLU A 51 15.89 4.16 8.35
N GLY A 52 16.27 3.57 9.48
CA GLY A 52 16.99 2.31 9.50
C GLY A 52 17.80 2.12 10.76
N GLN A 53 18.27 0.88 10.94
CA GLN A 53 19.07 0.47 12.09
C GLN A 53 20.25 -0.36 11.63
N ALA A 54 21.34 -0.26 12.35
CA ALA A 54 22.53 -1.08 12.12
C ALA A 54 22.19 -2.57 12.11
N GLY A 55 22.65 -3.29 11.07
CA GLY A 55 22.37 -4.71 10.86
C GLY A 55 21.05 -5.02 10.13
N VAL A 56 20.07 -4.14 10.15
CA VAL A 56 18.79 -4.32 9.45
C VAL A 56 18.85 -3.72 8.04
N GLY A 57 19.26 -2.47 7.92
CA GLY A 57 19.36 -1.71 6.67
C GLY A 57 18.77 -0.32 6.79
N PHE A 58 18.81 0.41 5.68
CA PHE A 58 18.34 1.78 5.56
C PHE A 58 17.30 1.90 4.46
N MET A 59 16.32 2.77 4.67
CA MET A 59 15.31 3.14 3.69
C MET A 59 15.14 4.66 3.68
N LEU A 60 14.87 5.23 2.52
CA LEU A 60 14.47 6.62 2.40
C LEU A 60 12.94 6.69 2.48
N ARG A 61 12.41 7.29 3.55
CA ARG A 61 10.97 7.59 3.64
C ARG A 61 10.73 9.00 3.12
N GLY A 62 9.81 9.13 2.20
CA GLY A 62 9.46 10.43 1.63
C GLY A 62 8.53 10.29 0.43
N PRO A 63 8.13 11.39 -0.19
CA PRO A 63 7.38 11.33 -1.43
C PRO A 63 8.19 10.57 -2.48
N VAL A 64 7.54 9.63 -3.17
CA VAL A 64 8.13 8.89 -4.29
C VAL A 64 8.20 9.86 -5.47
N ASP A 65 9.42 10.26 -5.87
CA ASP A 65 9.61 10.98 -7.12
C ASP A 65 9.51 9.97 -8.26
N LEU A 66 8.41 10.02 -8.99
CA LEU A 66 8.28 9.25 -10.22
C LEU A 66 9.07 9.94 -11.33
N PRO A 67 9.76 9.18 -12.21
CA PRO A 67 10.32 9.73 -13.44
C PRO A 67 9.23 10.46 -14.22
N ALA A 68 9.60 11.36 -15.13
CA ALA A 68 8.63 12.04 -16.00
C ALA A 68 7.80 10.99 -16.75
N ILE A 69 6.52 10.90 -16.43
CA ILE A 69 5.55 10.01 -17.05
C ILE A 69 4.68 10.87 -17.96
N THR A 70 4.49 10.42 -19.19
CA THR A 70 3.58 11.08 -20.14
C THR A 70 2.28 10.28 -20.22
N PHE A 71 1.15 10.95 -20.13
CA PHE A 71 -0.16 10.36 -20.22
C PHE A 71 -0.88 10.83 -21.49
N GLY A 72 -1.52 9.90 -22.21
CA GLY A 72 -2.50 10.18 -23.23
C GLY A 72 -3.84 10.63 -22.62
N HIS A 73 -4.76 11.14 -23.46
CA HIS A 73 -6.07 11.62 -22.99
C HIS A 73 -6.89 10.52 -22.34
N ASP A 74 -6.96 9.33 -22.95
CA ASP A 74 -7.70 8.20 -22.41
C ASP A 74 -7.14 7.71 -21.06
N GLU A 75 -5.81 7.79 -20.89
CA GLU A 75 -5.15 7.45 -19.63
C GLU A 75 -5.47 8.45 -18.53
N LEU A 76 -5.54 9.75 -18.87
CA LEU A 76 -5.96 10.80 -17.92
C LEU A 76 -7.43 10.66 -17.54
N ASP A 77 -8.31 10.28 -18.47
CA ASP A 77 -9.71 10.00 -18.19
C ASP A 77 -9.86 8.78 -17.25
N ALA A 78 -9.11 7.72 -17.50
CA ALA A 78 -9.07 6.54 -16.63
C ALA A 78 -8.58 6.88 -15.22
N LEU A 79 -7.50 7.68 -15.11
CA LEU A 79 -6.98 8.16 -13.81
C LEU A 79 -8.01 9.02 -13.08
N SER A 80 -8.66 9.94 -13.79
CA SER A 80 -9.68 10.85 -13.23
C SER A 80 -10.87 10.08 -12.69
N LEU A 81 -11.35 9.06 -13.43
CA LEU A 81 -12.41 8.18 -12.99
C LEU A 81 -12.00 7.38 -11.75
N GLY A 82 -10.79 6.81 -11.76
CA GLY A 82 -10.25 6.05 -10.63
C GLY A 82 -10.12 6.91 -9.38
N LEU A 83 -9.60 8.13 -9.48
CA LEU A 83 -9.49 9.07 -8.38
C LEU A 83 -10.87 9.47 -7.83
N ALA A 84 -11.84 9.75 -8.72
CA ALA A 84 -13.22 10.07 -8.33
C ALA A 84 -13.88 8.90 -7.58
N TYR A 85 -13.62 7.66 -8.00
CA TYR A 85 -14.10 6.47 -7.31
C TYR A 85 -13.46 6.35 -5.91
N VAL A 86 -12.14 6.52 -5.80
CA VAL A 86 -11.41 6.47 -4.53
C VAL A 86 -11.88 7.54 -3.57
N GLU A 87 -12.19 8.75 -4.04
CA GLU A 87 -12.73 9.82 -3.21
C GLU A 87 -14.09 9.48 -2.57
N GLN A 88 -14.87 8.63 -3.22
CA GLN A 88 -16.20 8.23 -2.73
C GLN A 88 -16.16 7.01 -1.80
N VAL A 89 -15.30 6.03 -2.09
CA VAL A 89 -15.29 4.74 -1.38
C VAL A 89 -14.12 4.59 -0.40
N GLY A 90 -13.10 5.43 -0.53
CA GLY A 90 -11.92 5.43 0.33
C GLY A 90 -12.23 5.95 1.74
N ASP A 91 -11.38 5.62 2.71
CA ASP A 91 -11.37 6.30 3.99
C ASP A 91 -10.89 7.76 3.83
N LEU A 92 -11.00 8.56 4.91
CA LEU A 92 -10.68 9.99 4.88
C LEU A 92 -9.27 10.28 4.36
N ASP A 93 -8.27 9.47 4.75
CA ASP A 93 -6.88 9.66 4.35
C ASP A 93 -6.69 9.34 2.87
N LEU A 94 -7.30 8.24 2.41
CA LEU A 94 -7.19 7.82 1.02
C LEU A 94 -7.94 8.79 0.09
N ALA A 95 -9.11 9.26 0.50
CA ALA A 95 -9.86 10.28 -0.22
C ALA A 95 -9.10 11.62 -0.29
N ALA A 96 -8.43 12.02 0.80
CA ALA A 96 -7.56 13.21 0.81
C ALA A 96 -6.36 13.02 -0.13
N ALA A 97 -5.73 11.85 -0.12
CA ALA A 97 -4.64 11.52 -1.04
C ALA A 97 -5.08 11.55 -2.51
N ALA A 98 -6.27 11.02 -2.83
CA ALA A 98 -6.82 11.07 -4.19
C ALA A 98 -7.05 12.51 -4.66
N ARG A 99 -7.61 13.37 -3.81
CA ARG A 99 -7.74 14.82 -4.10
C ARG A 99 -6.39 15.49 -4.33
N ALA A 100 -5.38 15.17 -3.53
CA ALA A 100 -4.05 15.73 -3.69
C ALA A 100 -3.39 15.30 -5.01
N VAL A 101 -3.58 14.05 -5.43
CA VAL A 101 -3.10 13.56 -6.75
C VAL A 101 -3.81 14.28 -7.88
N ARG A 102 -5.15 14.43 -7.81
CA ARG A 102 -5.92 15.18 -8.79
C ARG A 102 -5.38 16.61 -8.92
N GLY A 103 -5.20 17.32 -7.81
CA GLY A 103 -4.65 18.67 -7.84
C GLY A 103 -3.27 18.78 -8.51
N LYS A 104 -2.41 17.77 -8.35
CA LYS A 104 -1.11 17.72 -9.05
C LYS A 104 -1.27 17.51 -10.55
N ILE A 105 -2.20 16.66 -10.97
CA ILE A 105 -2.50 16.43 -12.39
C ILE A 105 -3.08 17.69 -13.01
N ASP A 106 -4.05 18.33 -12.37
CA ASP A 106 -4.67 19.57 -12.85
C ASP A 106 -3.65 20.70 -13.02
N LEU A 107 -2.74 20.84 -12.04
CA LEU A 107 -1.67 21.85 -12.08
C LEU A 107 -0.67 21.57 -13.21
N ALA A 108 -0.26 20.33 -13.39
CA ALA A 108 0.67 19.93 -14.45
C ALA A 108 0.03 20.15 -15.84
N TRP A 109 -1.25 19.83 -15.99
CA TRP A 109 -1.99 20.02 -17.22
C TRP A 109 -2.15 21.51 -17.58
N ALA A 110 -2.54 22.36 -16.62
CA ALA A 110 -2.69 23.79 -16.83
C ALA A 110 -1.39 24.45 -17.30
N GLY A 111 -0.23 23.95 -16.86
CA GLY A 111 1.09 24.40 -17.31
C GLY A 111 1.48 23.94 -18.71
N ALA A 112 0.92 22.83 -19.22
CA ALA A 112 1.35 22.20 -20.46
C ALA A 112 0.42 22.50 -21.67
N ALA A 113 -0.88 22.61 -21.45
CA ALA A 113 -1.87 22.61 -22.54
C ALA A 113 -2.97 23.68 -22.43
N GLY A 114 -2.87 24.60 -21.46
CA GLY A 114 -3.93 25.59 -21.22
C GLY A 114 -5.07 25.04 -20.35
N PRO A 115 -6.25 25.68 -20.32
CA PRO A 115 -7.33 25.23 -19.46
C PRO A 115 -7.70 23.78 -19.80
N VAL A 116 -7.73 22.94 -18.75
CA VAL A 116 -8.15 21.54 -18.88
C VAL A 116 -9.41 21.52 -19.72
N PRO A 117 -9.44 20.78 -20.85
CA PRO A 117 -10.73 20.53 -21.49
C PRO A 117 -11.57 19.94 -20.37
N SER A 118 -12.64 20.62 -19.98
CA SER A 118 -13.45 20.18 -18.85
C SER A 118 -13.85 18.73 -19.14
N ALA A 119 -13.03 17.81 -18.67
CA ALA A 119 -13.43 16.43 -18.59
C ALA A 119 -14.73 16.53 -17.82
N ARG A 120 -15.84 16.35 -18.53
CA ARG A 120 -17.15 16.30 -17.87
C ARG A 120 -16.93 15.34 -16.74
N PRO A 121 -17.10 15.78 -15.48
CA PRO A 121 -16.76 14.90 -14.36
C PRO A 121 -17.61 13.65 -14.57
N ILE A 122 -16.97 12.54 -14.93
CA ILE A 122 -17.62 11.23 -14.90
C ILE A 122 -17.99 11.06 -13.45
N ARG A 123 -19.20 11.46 -13.10
CA ARG A 123 -19.72 11.32 -11.76
C ARG A 123 -20.11 9.86 -11.60
N SER A 124 -19.37 9.14 -10.80
CA SER A 124 -19.86 7.88 -10.28
C SER A 124 -21.14 8.18 -9.50
N SER A 125 -22.29 7.69 -9.96
CA SER A 125 -23.60 7.83 -9.31
C SER A 125 -23.77 6.84 -8.14
N GLN A 126 -22.71 6.54 -7.41
CA GLN A 126 -22.81 5.66 -6.25
C GLN A 126 -23.45 6.39 -5.07
N ARG A 127 -24.46 5.77 -4.48
CA ARG A 127 -25.22 6.27 -3.35
C ARG A 127 -24.31 6.66 -2.18
N PRO A 128 -24.62 7.76 -1.43
CA PRO A 128 -23.81 8.26 -0.32
C PRO A 128 -23.77 7.35 0.91
N GLU A 129 -24.36 6.16 0.88
CA GLU A 129 -24.45 5.26 2.03
C GLU A 129 -23.19 4.43 2.31
N ARG A 130 -22.17 4.48 1.45
CA ARG A 130 -20.91 3.80 1.73
C ARG A 130 -20.04 4.64 2.65
N ARG A 131 -20.28 4.49 3.94
CA ARG A 131 -19.35 4.96 4.98
C ARG A 131 -17.96 4.42 4.69
N SER A 132 -16.97 5.29 4.86
CA SER A 132 -15.56 4.91 4.90
C SER A 132 -15.40 3.63 5.72
N PRO A 133 -14.74 2.59 5.19
CA PRO A 133 -14.65 1.31 5.89
C PRO A 133 -13.92 1.50 7.22
N ARG A 134 -14.57 1.03 8.28
CA ARG A 134 -14.01 1.04 9.63
C ARG A 134 -12.66 0.34 9.61
N PHE A 135 -11.66 0.88 10.28
CA PHE A 135 -10.30 0.35 10.37
C PHE A 135 -9.44 0.39 9.08
N ALA A 136 -9.92 0.85 7.93
CA ALA A 136 -9.15 0.80 6.69
C ALA A 136 -7.79 1.51 6.77
N SER A 137 -7.73 2.69 7.40
CA SER A 137 -6.48 3.44 7.59
C SER A 137 -5.47 2.65 8.44
N ALA A 138 -5.92 2.10 9.58
CA ALA A 138 -5.08 1.29 10.46
C ALA A 138 -4.60 0.00 9.78
N LEU A 139 -5.47 -0.65 9.01
CA LEU A 139 -5.14 -1.86 8.26
C LEU A 139 -4.12 -1.58 7.15
N ARG A 140 -4.27 -0.47 6.38
CA ARG A 140 -3.27 -0.07 5.40
C ARG A 140 -1.91 0.21 6.04
N ALA A 141 -1.91 0.87 7.20
CA ALA A 141 -0.67 1.10 7.94
C ALA A 141 -0.03 -0.23 8.39
N ALA A 142 -0.82 -1.17 8.91
CA ALA A 142 -0.36 -2.49 9.35
C ALA A 142 0.23 -3.32 8.19
N VAL A 143 -0.43 -3.33 7.01
CA VAL A 143 0.09 -3.97 5.80
C VAL A 143 1.44 -3.37 5.39
N ARG A 144 1.52 -2.03 5.29
CA ARG A 144 2.77 -1.35 4.89
C ARG A 144 3.92 -1.56 5.85
N SER A 145 3.63 -1.60 7.15
CA SER A 145 4.65 -1.78 8.19
C SER A 145 4.84 -3.23 8.61
N ARG A 146 4.21 -4.19 7.91
CA ARG A 146 4.28 -5.64 8.21
C ARG A 146 4.04 -5.94 9.67
N ARG A 147 2.93 -5.43 10.22
CA ARG A 147 2.56 -5.69 11.61
C ARG A 147 1.36 -6.61 11.67
N THR A 148 1.41 -7.59 12.57
CA THR A 148 0.28 -8.48 12.85
C THR A 148 -0.91 -7.67 13.34
N ILE A 149 -2.12 -8.18 13.08
CA ILE A 149 -3.35 -7.59 13.58
C ILE A 149 -4.18 -8.64 14.30
N GLY A 150 -4.76 -8.24 15.43
CA GLY A 150 -5.75 -9.02 16.18
C GLY A 150 -7.11 -8.34 16.11
N PHE A 151 -8.19 -9.11 15.96
CA PHE A 151 -9.54 -8.57 15.91
C PHE A 151 -10.61 -9.58 16.31
N ALA A 152 -11.76 -9.08 16.76
CA ALA A 152 -12.99 -9.87 16.87
C ALA A 152 -13.63 -9.98 15.49
N TYR A 153 -14.16 -11.14 15.16
CA TYR A 153 -14.82 -11.40 13.87
C TYR A 153 -16.11 -12.14 14.04
N VAL A 154 -17.14 -11.68 13.32
CA VAL A 154 -18.44 -12.34 13.23
C VAL A 154 -18.59 -12.90 11.82
N ASP A 155 -18.66 -14.24 11.68
CA ASP A 155 -18.83 -14.88 10.38
C ASP A 155 -20.27 -14.74 9.84
N ALA A 156 -20.56 -15.30 8.66
CA ALA A 156 -21.89 -15.22 8.06
C ALA A 156 -22.96 -15.97 8.87
N ASP A 157 -22.54 -17.00 9.59
CA ASP A 157 -23.43 -17.79 10.46
C ASP A 157 -23.66 -17.09 11.83
N GLY A 158 -23.08 -15.90 12.04
CA GLY A 158 -23.19 -15.16 13.31
C GLY A 158 -22.24 -15.65 14.41
N ARG A 159 -21.33 -16.59 14.11
CA ARG A 159 -20.39 -17.13 15.10
C ARG A 159 -19.29 -16.11 15.36
N GLN A 160 -19.03 -15.86 16.63
CA GLN A 160 -17.96 -14.96 17.07
C GLN A 160 -16.64 -15.72 17.23
N SER A 161 -15.54 -15.07 16.83
CA SER A 161 -14.20 -15.61 17.02
C SER A 161 -13.18 -14.47 17.16
N ARG A 162 -12.05 -14.72 17.82
CA ARG A 162 -10.90 -13.83 17.76
C ARG A 162 -9.89 -14.37 16.75
N ARG A 163 -9.37 -13.48 15.96
CA ARG A 163 -8.40 -13.80 14.89
C ARG A 163 -7.13 -13.02 15.08
N SER A 164 -6.02 -13.67 14.76
CA SER A 164 -4.71 -13.05 14.57
C SER A 164 -4.22 -13.37 13.17
N ILE A 165 -3.83 -12.36 12.42
CA ILE A 165 -3.31 -12.55 11.07
C ILE A 165 -2.07 -11.69 10.81
N ARG A 166 -1.27 -12.10 9.85
CA ARG A 166 -0.25 -11.31 9.19
C ARG A 166 -0.90 -10.70 7.94
N PRO A 167 -1.29 -9.42 7.95
CA PRO A 167 -2.02 -8.83 6.83
C PRO A 167 -1.09 -8.63 5.63
N LEU A 168 -1.52 -9.06 4.45
CA LEU A 168 -0.75 -9.00 3.20
C LEU A 168 -1.33 -7.99 2.21
N ALA A 169 -2.65 -7.88 2.14
CA ALA A 169 -3.32 -6.96 1.24
C ALA A 169 -4.65 -6.46 1.80
N LEU A 170 -5.02 -5.24 1.39
CA LEU A 170 -6.36 -4.68 1.58
C LEU A 170 -7.01 -4.60 0.20
N ILE A 171 -8.18 -5.23 0.04
CA ILE A 171 -8.84 -5.43 -1.24
C ILE A 171 -10.19 -4.71 -1.21
N ALA A 172 -10.37 -3.75 -2.13
CA ALA A 172 -11.66 -3.09 -2.35
C ALA A 172 -12.46 -3.84 -3.42
N PHE A 173 -13.73 -4.05 -3.20
CA PHE A 173 -14.65 -4.66 -4.16
C PHE A 173 -16.00 -3.92 -4.17
N SER A 174 -16.90 -4.31 -5.07
CA SER A 174 -18.13 -3.56 -5.35
C SER A 174 -19.01 -3.26 -4.12
N ASN A 175 -19.05 -4.13 -3.12
CA ASN A 175 -19.92 -3.98 -1.94
C ASN A 175 -19.16 -4.00 -0.60
N GLY A 176 -17.85 -3.72 -0.57
CA GLY A 176 -17.10 -3.65 0.68
C GLY A 176 -15.59 -3.75 0.53
N TRP A 177 -14.96 -4.08 1.64
CA TRP A 177 -13.52 -4.22 1.74
C TRP A 177 -13.16 -5.51 2.47
N LEU A 178 -12.07 -6.14 2.03
CA LEU A 178 -11.46 -7.30 2.65
C LEU A 178 -10.04 -6.98 3.10
N VAL A 179 -9.61 -7.57 4.20
CA VAL A 179 -8.19 -7.75 4.51
C VAL A 179 -7.81 -9.20 4.28
N ALA A 180 -6.84 -9.43 3.42
CA ALA A 180 -6.27 -10.75 3.16
C ALA A 180 -4.97 -10.91 3.95
N GLY A 181 -4.71 -12.11 4.45
CA GLY A 181 -3.49 -12.39 5.20
C GLY A 181 -3.34 -13.85 5.58
N TRP A 182 -2.21 -14.17 6.16
CA TRP A 182 -1.96 -15.47 6.77
C TRP A 182 -2.61 -15.52 8.16
N CYS A 183 -3.52 -16.47 8.36
CA CYS A 183 -4.23 -16.65 9.62
C CYS A 183 -3.53 -17.72 10.47
N ASP A 184 -2.94 -17.31 11.61
CA ASP A 184 -2.20 -18.21 12.49
C ASP A 184 -3.10 -19.33 13.05
N LEU A 185 -4.36 -19.04 13.37
CA LEU A 185 -5.31 -20.03 13.89
C LEU A 185 -5.61 -21.17 12.91
N ARG A 186 -5.59 -20.87 11.62
CA ARG A 186 -5.93 -21.85 10.56
C ARG A 186 -4.69 -22.35 9.82
N SER A 187 -3.53 -21.75 10.06
CA SER A 187 -2.28 -21.97 9.31
C SER A 187 -2.52 -21.93 7.80
N ASP A 188 -3.27 -20.89 7.36
CA ASP A 188 -3.73 -20.77 5.98
C ASP A 188 -4.02 -19.33 5.62
N PHE A 189 -4.03 -19.00 4.31
CA PHE A 189 -4.50 -17.72 3.81
C PHE A 189 -6.01 -17.57 4.01
N ARG A 190 -6.41 -16.40 4.49
CA ARG A 190 -7.81 -16.04 4.70
C ARG A 190 -8.04 -14.57 4.34
N ALA A 191 -9.28 -14.30 3.92
CA ALA A 191 -9.74 -12.94 3.70
C ALA A 191 -10.95 -12.66 4.62
N PHE A 192 -10.93 -11.49 5.25
CA PHE A 192 -11.93 -11.09 6.24
C PHE A 192 -12.59 -9.78 5.82
N ARG A 193 -13.91 -9.73 5.86
CA ARG A 193 -14.68 -8.51 5.57
C ARG A 193 -14.50 -7.49 6.68
N LEU A 194 -14.21 -6.24 6.32
CA LEU A 194 -13.98 -5.17 7.30
C LEU A 194 -15.26 -4.80 8.08
N ASP A 195 -16.43 -4.92 7.46
CA ASP A 195 -17.72 -4.63 8.10
C ASP A 195 -18.12 -5.63 9.18
N ARG A 196 -17.45 -6.81 9.22
CA ARG A 196 -17.64 -7.86 10.23
C ARG A 196 -16.55 -7.89 11.30
N MET A 197 -15.62 -6.91 11.26
CA MET A 197 -14.52 -6.81 12.21
C MET A 197 -14.85 -5.88 13.37
N GLY A 198 -14.42 -6.25 14.57
CA GLY A 198 -14.46 -5.44 15.78
C GLY A 198 -13.13 -5.51 16.53
N ASP A 199 -12.93 -4.61 17.50
CA ASP A 199 -11.81 -4.64 18.46
C ASP A 199 -10.43 -4.82 17.80
N LEU A 200 -10.15 -4.03 16.76
CA LEU A 200 -8.88 -4.11 16.05
C LEU A 200 -7.72 -3.68 16.95
N SER A 201 -6.71 -4.52 17.02
CA SER A 201 -5.42 -4.23 17.65
C SER A 201 -4.27 -4.48 16.67
N VAL A 202 -3.24 -3.64 16.74
CA VAL A 202 -2.01 -3.80 15.94
C VAL A 202 -0.93 -4.40 16.83
N GLY A 203 -0.40 -5.54 16.42
CA GLY A 203 0.59 -6.31 17.16
C GLY A 203 2.03 -6.02 16.74
N GLN A 204 2.88 -7.04 16.81
CA GLN A 204 4.31 -6.95 16.52
C GLN A 204 4.59 -6.93 15.01
N ALA A 205 5.77 -6.47 14.64
CA ALA A 205 6.27 -6.62 13.28
C ALA A 205 6.54 -8.10 12.98
N PHE A 206 6.37 -8.50 11.72
CA PHE A 206 6.70 -9.83 11.21
C PHE A 206 7.58 -9.73 9.97
N ASP A 207 8.43 -10.71 9.77
CA ASP A 207 9.23 -10.85 8.57
C ASP A 207 8.44 -11.59 7.47
N GLU A 208 8.76 -11.31 6.21
CA GLU A 208 8.22 -12.08 5.09
C GLU A 208 8.78 -13.50 5.13
N GLU A 209 7.89 -14.47 5.11
CA GLU A 209 8.23 -15.89 5.03
C GLU A 209 7.80 -16.41 3.66
N PRO A 210 8.72 -17.02 2.88
CA PRO A 210 8.36 -17.66 1.62
C PRO A 210 7.21 -18.65 1.79
N GLY A 211 6.21 -18.57 0.92
CA GLY A 211 5.00 -19.39 1.01
C GLY A 211 3.91 -18.86 1.96
N ARG A 212 4.18 -17.76 2.69
CA ARG A 212 3.19 -17.05 3.53
C ARG A 212 3.12 -15.56 3.22
N ASP A 213 3.66 -15.18 2.09
CA ASP A 213 3.78 -13.82 1.56
C ASP A 213 2.65 -13.49 0.57
N LEU A 214 2.68 -12.26 0.07
CA LEU A 214 1.69 -11.80 -0.89
C LEU A 214 1.76 -12.55 -2.23
N GLU A 215 2.96 -12.94 -2.67
CA GLU A 215 3.16 -13.67 -3.92
C GLU A 215 2.48 -15.05 -3.84
N ALA A 216 2.72 -15.81 -2.77
CA ALA A 216 2.08 -17.10 -2.54
C ALA A 216 0.54 -16.97 -2.42
N TYR A 217 0.05 -15.89 -1.79
CA TYR A 217 -1.38 -15.60 -1.76
C TYR A 217 -1.95 -15.38 -3.15
N LEU A 218 -1.31 -14.57 -3.99
CA LEU A 218 -1.77 -14.28 -5.35
C LEU A 218 -1.72 -15.51 -6.25
N HIS A 219 -0.68 -16.32 -6.19
CA HIS A 219 -0.60 -17.60 -6.92
C HIS A 219 -1.77 -18.51 -6.56
N ARG A 220 -2.05 -18.69 -5.28
CA ARG A 220 -3.16 -19.51 -4.82
C ARG A 220 -4.53 -19.01 -5.27
N GLN A 221 -4.68 -17.69 -5.41
CA GLN A 221 -5.91 -17.08 -5.94
C GLN A 221 -6.09 -17.35 -7.44
N GLN A 222 -5.01 -17.34 -8.21
CA GLN A 222 -5.02 -17.68 -9.64
C GLN A 222 -5.41 -19.14 -9.86
N ASP A 223 -4.87 -20.05 -9.06
CA ASP A 223 -5.15 -21.50 -9.13
C ASP A 223 -6.58 -21.83 -8.68
N ALA A 224 -7.11 -21.12 -7.70
CA ALA A 224 -8.45 -21.33 -7.14
C ALA A 224 -9.58 -20.64 -7.93
N GLY A 225 -9.24 -19.80 -8.93
CA GLY A 225 -10.21 -19.10 -9.78
C GLY A 225 -11.04 -18.02 -9.08
N THR A 226 -10.86 -17.78 -7.79
CA THR A 226 -11.55 -16.71 -7.03
C THR A 226 -11.01 -16.66 -5.59
N PRO A 227 -10.88 -15.47 -4.95
CA PRO A 227 -10.52 -15.41 -3.55
C PRO A 227 -11.50 -16.23 -2.71
N SER A 228 -11.02 -17.28 -2.04
CA SER A 228 -11.82 -17.96 -1.04
C SER A 228 -12.00 -17.05 0.17
N VAL A 229 -13.03 -16.23 0.13
CA VAL A 229 -13.69 -15.73 1.32
C VAL A 229 -14.18 -16.98 2.05
N GLU A 230 -13.79 -17.19 3.30
CA GLU A 230 -14.25 -18.33 4.12
C GLU A 230 -15.72 -18.54 3.85
N LYS A 231 -16.21 -19.75 3.57
CA LYS A 231 -17.55 -20.21 3.08
C LYS A 231 -18.77 -19.28 3.25
N ASP A 232 -18.58 -18.02 3.42
CA ASP A 232 -19.54 -16.92 3.38
C ASP A 232 -19.83 -16.51 1.93
N GLY A 233 -19.57 -17.41 1.04
CA GLY A 233 -19.44 -17.27 -0.37
C GLY A 233 -20.75 -17.23 -1.13
N GLU A 234 -21.53 -16.17 -1.01
CA GLU A 234 -22.58 -15.88 -2.00
C GLU A 234 -22.26 -14.69 -2.90
N LEU A 235 -21.03 -14.18 -2.88
CA LEU A 235 -20.74 -12.86 -3.47
C LEU A 235 -19.95 -12.84 -4.79
N LEU A 236 -19.63 -13.99 -5.39
CA LEU A 236 -18.86 -14.04 -6.63
C LEU A 236 -19.51 -14.84 -7.78
N GLN A 237 -20.80 -15.20 -7.70
CA GLN A 237 -21.47 -15.86 -8.83
C GLN A 237 -22.24 -14.90 -9.78
N SER A 238 -22.26 -13.60 -9.56
CA SER A 238 -23.04 -12.69 -10.41
C SER A 238 -22.24 -11.87 -11.44
N ALA A 239 -21.01 -12.25 -11.76
CA ALA A 239 -20.20 -11.59 -12.78
C ALA A 239 -20.03 -12.42 -14.08
N ARG A 240 -20.89 -13.40 -14.33
CA ARG A 240 -21.05 -14.06 -15.65
C ARG A 240 -22.50 -14.05 -16.06
N ALA A 241 -22.94 -12.94 -16.63
CA ALA A 241 -24.02 -12.84 -17.59
C ALA A 241 -23.79 -11.60 -18.45
#